data_b009d006dd4f268d289632257ebcb13f
#
_entry.id   b009d006dd4f268d289632257ebcb13f
#
_cell.length_a   1.000
_cell.length_b   1.000
_cell.length_c   1.000
_cell.angle_alpha   90.00
_cell.angle_beta   90.00
_cell.angle_gamma   90.00
#
_symmetry.space_group_name_H-M   'P 1'
#
loop_
_entity.id
_entity.type
_entity.pdbx_description
1 polymer ?
#
loop_
_entity_poly.entity_id
_entity_poly.type
_entity_poly.pdbx_seq_one_letter_code
_entity_poly.pdbx_strand_id
1 'polypeptide(L)'
;LIEARTFDLYDDPMPSWLDCEGYCGETSSALVRLASLCLSGGKEEGGAEAAGHAGVAFALTGLLRAFPWSARRGQLFLPREAFTAHGVAPEDIRAGQDSPALRAALADIRARAADHLQKTRALIPSVSPVIAPAFFPVCLVDPYLKAMEQPDYVPFQTVVDISRLRKLFVLWLSARRACGLSRRMAA
;
A
#
# COMPACT_ATOMS: atom_id res chain seq x y z
N LEU A 1 -4.55 -13.81 9.01
CA LEU A 1 -4.90 -13.35 7.67
C LEU A 1 -6.42 -13.44 7.43
N ILE A 2 -7.05 -14.62 7.60
CA ILE A 2 -8.50 -14.80 7.44
C ILE A 2 -9.24 -13.99 8.51
N GLU A 3 -8.82 -14.08 9.76
CA GLU A 3 -9.42 -13.39 10.89
C GLU A 3 -9.39 -11.87 10.72
N ALA A 4 -8.28 -11.29 10.27
CA ALA A 4 -8.19 -9.87 9.95
C ALA A 4 -9.16 -9.45 8.84
N ARG A 5 -9.44 -10.33 7.88
CA ARG A 5 -10.41 -10.08 6.81
C ARG A 5 -11.88 -10.14 7.27
N THR A 6 -12.14 -10.58 8.48
CA THR A 6 -13.49 -10.51 9.06
C THR A 6 -13.97 -9.04 9.16
N PHE A 7 -13.03 -8.09 9.32
CA PHE A 7 -13.34 -6.66 9.27
C PHE A 7 -14.05 -6.23 7.97
N ASP A 8 -13.72 -6.85 6.85
CA ASP A 8 -14.31 -6.53 5.53
C ASP A 8 -15.81 -6.85 5.44
N LEU A 9 -16.35 -7.61 6.40
CA LEU A 9 -17.78 -7.99 6.49
C LEU A 9 -18.63 -6.94 7.23
N TYR A 10 -18.00 -5.96 7.86
CA TYR A 10 -18.66 -4.92 8.63
C TYR A 10 -18.54 -3.57 7.91
N ASP A 11 -19.53 -2.72 8.11
CA ASP A 11 -19.56 -1.36 7.53
C ASP A 11 -18.93 -0.32 8.48
N ASP A 12 -18.36 -0.76 9.60
CA ASP A 12 -17.69 0.14 10.54
C ASP A 12 -16.41 0.72 9.92
N PRO A 13 -16.20 2.05 10.06
CA PRO A 13 -14.97 2.67 9.55
C PRO A 13 -13.77 2.22 10.38
N MET A 14 -12.61 2.09 9.73
CA MET A 14 -11.34 1.88 10.42
C MET A 14 -11.08 3.03 11.41
N PRO A 15 -10.97 2.79 12.74
CA PRO A 15 -11.02 3.88 13.72
C PRO A 15 -9.78 4.78 13.67
N SER A 16 -8.59 4.20 13.72
CA SER A 16 -7.31 4.90 13.89
C SER A 16 -6.27 4.48 12.86
N TRP A 17 -5.16 5.21 12.84
CA TRP A 17 -3.96 4.83 12.09
C TRP A 17 -3.41 3.48 12.55
N LEU A 18 -3.39 3.23 13.86
CA LEU A 18 -2.87 2.00 14.43
C LEU A 18 -3.68 0.78 13.96
N ASP A 19 -5.01 0.89 13.98
CA ASP A 19 -5.90 -0.18 13.52
C ASP A 19 -5.72 -0.43 12.02
N CYS A 20 -5.61 0.64 11.23
CA CYS A 20 -5.41 0.54 9.79
C CYS A 20 -4.06 -0.10 9.44
N GLU A 21 -2.98 0.32 10.08
CA GLU A 21 -1.66 -0.29 9.87
C GLU A 21 -1.60 -1.73 10.39
N GLY A 22 -2.27 -2.04 11.50
CA GLY A 22 -2.44 -3.40 12.00
C GLY A 22 -3.14 -4.29 10.98
N TYR A 23 -4.27 -3.85 10.44
CA TYR A 23 -4.99 -4.53 9.37
C TYR A 23 -4.10 -4.73 8.12
N CYS A 24 -3.37 -3.70 7.68
CA CYS A 24 -2.43 -3.80 6.58
C CYS A 24 -1.30 -4.81 6.86
N GLY A 25 -0.82 -4.85 8.10
CA GLY A 25 0.19 -5.79 8.57
C GLY A 25 -0.29 -7.24 8.48
N GLU A 26 -1.46 -7.52 9.02
CA GLU A 26 -2.04 -8.87 9.05
C GLU A 26 -2.52 -9.35 7.68
N THR A 27 -2.86 -8.46 6.76
CA THR A 27 -3.38 -8.83 5.44
C THR A 27 -2.30 -8.79 4.36
N SER A 28 -1.55 -7.70 4.23
CA SER A 28 -0.60 -7.50 3.14
C SER A 28 0.84 -7.80 3.52
N SER A 29 1.30 -7.36 4.70
CA SER A 29 2.67 -7.69 5.15
C SER A 29 2.83 -9.18 5.39
N ALA A 30 1.79 -9.84 5.91
CA ALA A 30 1.76 -11.29 6.06
C ALA A 30 1.94 -12.01 4.71
N LEU A 31 1.37 -11.49 3.61
CA LEU A 31 1.54 -12.07 2.28
C LEU A 31 2.98 -11.92 1.76
N VAL A 32 3.61 -10.76 1.98
CA VAL A 32 5.02 -10.55 1.62
C VAL A 32 5.92 -11.52 2.39
N ARG A 33 5.66 -11.71 3.70
CA ARG A 33 6.38 -12.71 4.51
C ARG A 33 6.17 -14.12 4.03
N LEU A 34 4.95 -14.53 3.73
CA LEU A 34 4.66 -15.86 3.19
C LEU A 34 5.35 -16.09 1.85
N ALA A 35 5.33 -15.10 0.95
CA ALA A 35 6.06 -15.19 -0.31
C ALA A 35 7.58 -15.33 -0.08
N SER A 36 8.14 -14.59 0.89
CA SER A 36 9.55 -14.73 1.28
C SER A 36 9.88 -16.13 1.78
N LEU A 37 9.05 -16.70 2.65
CA LEU A 37 9.23 -18.07 3.16
C LEU A 37 9.13 -19.11 2.04
N CYS A 38 8.21 -18.96 1.09
CA CYS A 38 8.11 -19.84 -0.06
C CYS A 38 9.39 -19.81 -0.92
N LEU A 39 9.92 -18.60 -1.17
CA LEU A 39 11.14 -18.42 -1.98
C LEU A 39 12.38 -18.99 -1.29
N SER A 40 12.47 -18.94 0.02
CA SER A 40 13.61 -19.45 0.80
C SER A 40 13.49 -20.93 1.18
N GLY A 41 12.44 -21.63 0.75
CA GLY A 41 12.19 -23.03 1.15
C GLY A 41 11.87 -23.16 2.64
N GLY A 42 11.19 -22.20 3.23
CA GLY A 42 10.79 -22.17 4.64
C GLY A 42 11.84 -21.64 5.62
N LYS A 43 12.98 -21.16 5.11
CA LYS A 43 14.04 -20.57 5.94
C LYS A 43 13.76 -19.09 6.22
N GLU A 44 14.06 -18.65 7.43
CA GLU A 44 14.06 -17.23 7.75
C GLU A 44 15.35 -16.58 7.20
N GLU A 45 15.22 -15.85 6.09
CA GLU A 45 16.30 -15.12 5.41
C GLU A 45 16.35 -13.64 5.82
N GLY A 46 15.73 -13.28 6.93
CA GLY A 46 15.56 -11.89 7.35
C GLY A 46 14.46 -11.17 6.57
N GLY A 47 14.49 -9.84 6.56
CA GLY A 47 13.55 -9.04 5.78
C GLY A 47 12.15 -8.88 6.40
N ALA A 48 11.92 -9.33 7.64
CA ALA A 48 10.62 -9.23 8.30
C ALA A 48 10.16 -7.77 8.48
N GLU A 49 11.07 -6.88 8.87
CA GLU A 49 10.81 -5.44 9.01
C GLU A 49 10.52 -4.79 7.64
N ALA A 50 11.33 -5.13 6.62
CA ALA A 50 11.10 -4.67 5.26
C ALA A 50 9.73 -5.15 4.73
N ALA A 51 9.34 -6.40 5.01
CA ALA A 51 8.04 -6.95 4.64
C ALA A 51 6.89 -6.25 5.37
N GLY A 52 7.09 -5.86 6.63
CA GLY A 52 6.15 -5.05 7.40
C GLY A 52 5.84 -3.74 6.67
N HIS A 53 6.85 -2.93 6.42
CA HIS A 53 6.68 -1.66 5.73
C HIS A 53 6.20 -1.81 4.28
N ALA A 54 6.71 -2.79 3.56
CA ALA A 54 6.32 -3.09 2.18
C ALA A 54 4.81 -3.38 2.07
N GLY A 55 4.31 -4.22 2.96
CA GLY A 55 2.89 -4.59 2.99
C GLY A 55 1.99 -3.42 3.35
N VAL A 56 2.36 -2.61 4.35
CA VAL A 56 1.60 -1.41 4.72
C VAL A 56 1.55 -0.41 3.56
N ALA A 57 2.70 -0.10 2.93
CA ALA A 57 2.74 0.79 1.77
C ALA A 57 1.84 0.30 0.62
N PHE A 58 1.90 -1.00 0.33
CA PHE A 58 1.11 -1.61 -0.74
C PHE A 58 -0.39 -1.60 -0.41
N ALA A 59 -0.75 -1.95 0.83
CA ALA A 59 -2.14 -1.99 1.28
C ALA A 59 -2.79 -0.61 1.30
N LEU A 60 -2.14 0.40 1.92
CA LEU A 60 -2.66 1.78 1.95
C LEU A 60 -2.86 2.32 0.52
N THR A 61 -1.94 2.04 -0.38
CA THR A 61 -2.09 2.41 -1.80
C THR A 61 -3.28 1.69 -2.44
N GLY A 62 -3.49 0.43 -2.11
CA GLY A 62 -4.65 -0.36 -2.56
C GLY A 62 -5.98 0.21 -2.05
N LEU A 63 -6.04 0.56 -0.76
CA LEU A 63 -7.22 1.17 -0.14
C LEU A 63 -7.54 2.55 -0.74
N LEU A 64 -6.52 3.38 -0.98
CA LEU A 64 -6.67 4.67 -1.67
C LEU A 64 -7.23 4.49 -3.09
N ARG A 65 -6.76 3.50 -3.84
CA ARG A 65 -7.27 3.18 -5.18
C ARG A 65 -8.71 2.67 -5.15
N ALA A 66 -9.07 1.93 -4.11
CA ALA A 66 -10.40 1.40 -3.91
C ALA A 66 -11.38 2.44 -3.33
N PHE A 67 -10.91 3.60 -2.87
CA PHE A 67 -11.71 4.61 -2.20
C PHE A 67 -12.99 5.00 -2.96
N PRO A 68 -12.99 5.22 -4.31
CA PRO A 68 -14.20 5.54 -5.04
C PRO A 68 -15.28 4.44 -4.91
N TRP A 69 -14.87 3.19 -4.81
CA TRP A 69 -15.78 2.04 -4.68
C TRP A 69 -16.28 1.86 -3.25
N SER A 70 -15.39 1.94 -2.27
CA SER A 70 -15.75 1.79 -0.86
C SER A 70 -16.66 2.93 -0.39
N ALA A 71 -16.35 4.16 -0.75
CA ALA A 71 -17.16 5.34 -0.42
C ALA A 71 -18.59 5.22 -0.99
N ARG A 72 -18.76 4.76 -2.23
CA ARG A 72 -20.10 4.54 -2.83
C ARG A 72 -20.93 3.49 -2.11
N ARG A 73 -20.28 2.54 -1.42
CA ARG A 73 -20.93 1.51 -0.61
C ARG A 73 -21.15 1.95 0.84
N GLY A 74 -20.74 3.17 1.20
CA GLY A 74 -20.76 3.65 2.57
C GLY A 74 -19.68 3.02 3.46
N GLN A 75 -18.73 2.28 2.89
CA GLN A 75 -17.63 1.62 3.61
C GLN A 75 -16.40 2.52 3.61
N LEU A 76 -15.74 2.64 4.76
CA LEU A 76 -14.51 3.42 4.91
C LEU A 76 -13.39 2.54 5.48
N PHE A 77 -12.57 1.97 4.59
CA PHE A 77 -11.40 1.17 4.98
C PHE A 77 -10.15 2.03 5.28
N LEU A 78 -10.20 3.32 5.02
CA LEU A 78 -9.17 4.28 5.39
C LEU A 78 -9.40 4.77 6.82
N PRO A 79 -8.32 5.19 7.56
CA PRO A 79 -8.45 5.56 8.96
C PRO A 79 -9.33 6.80 9.12
N ARG A 80 -10.42 6.68 9.90
CA ARG A 80 -11.33 7.80 10.21
C ARG A 80 -10.59 8.97 10.84
N GLU A 81 -9.59 8.67 11.65
CA GLU A 81 -8.73 9.67 12.29
C GLU A 81 -8.13 10.66 11.28
N ALA A 82 -7.68 10.20 10.09
CA ALA A 82 -7.15 11.05 9.05
C ALA A 82 -8.18 12.05 8.51
N PHE A 83 -9.44 11.66 8.40
CA PHE A 83 -10.52 12.52 7.93
C PHE A 83 -10.95 13.51 9.01
N THR A 84 -11.09 13.06 10.26
CA THR A 84 -11.48 13.92 11.38
C THR A 84 -10.42 14.99 11.67
N ALA A 85 -9.15 14.71 11.49
CA ALA A 85 -8.06 15.68 11.62
C ALA A 85 -8.21 16.88 10.69
N HIS A 86 -8.87 16.70 9.55
CA HIS A 86 -9.17 17.77 8.57
C HIS A 86 -10.62 18.25 8.63
N GLY A 87 -11.40 17.83 9.65
CA GLY A 87 -12.80 18.26 9.82
C GLY A 87 -13.76 17.65 8.78
N VAL A 88 -13.40 16.54 8.14
CA VAL A 88 -14.28 15.83 7.21
C VAL A 88 -15.19 14.89 7.98
N ALA A 89 -16.49 15.11 7.86
CA ALA A 89 -17.50 14.28 8.49
C ALA A 89 -17.78 13.01 7.65
N PRO A 90 -18.19 11.89 8.29
CA PRO A 90 -18.61 10.69 7.57
C PRO A 90 -19.72 10.94 6.55
N GLU A 91 -20.60 11.89 6.83
CA GLU A 91 -21.70 12.32 5.97
C GLU A 91 -21.21 12.94 4.67
N ASP A 92 -20.13 13.73 4.72
CA ASP A 92 -19.50 14.35 3.54
C ASP A 92 -18.94 13.28 2.59
N ILE A 93 -18.34 12.23 3.16
CA ILE A 93 -17.81 11.09 2.40
C ILE A 93 -18.96 10.33 1.74
N ARG A 94 -20.04 10.05 2.46
CA ARG A 94 -21.24 9.38 1.92
C ARG A 94 -21.93 10.21 0.84
N ALA A 95 -21.93 11.53 0.99
CA ALA A 95 -22.46 12.46 0.01
C ALA A 95 -21.57 12.63 -1.23
N GLY A 96 -20.35 12.06 -1.21
CA GLY A 96 -19.40 12.19 -2.31
C GLY A 96 -18.87 13.61 -2.49
N GLN A 97 -18.76 14.36 -1.40
CA GLN A 97 -18.35 15.76 -1.41
C GLN A 97 -16.83 15.87 -1.59
N ASP A 98 -16.40 16.24 -2.78
CA ASP A 98 -14.99 16.54 -3.06
C ASP A 98 -14.64 17.95 -2.54
N SER A 99 -14.05 18.00 -1.36
CA SER A 99 -13.65 19.24 -0.69
C SER A 99 -12.12 19.33 -0.54
N PRO A 100 -11.57 20.55 -0.37
CA PRO A 100 -10.15 20.71 -0.04
C PRO A 100 -9.74 19.94 1.22
N ALA A 101 -10.62 19.87 2.23
CA ALA A 101 -10.40 19.12 3.47
C ALA A 101 -10.27 17.60 3.19
N LEU A 102 -11.17 17.03 2.37
CA LEU A 102 -11.10 15.64 1.94
C LEU A 102 -9.80 15.35 1.20
N ARG A 103 -9.42 16.24 0.26
CA ARG A 103 -8.18 16.10 -0.51
C ARG A 103 -6.95 16.16 0.38
N ALA A 104 -6.95 16.99 1.43
CA ALA A 104 -5.89 17.06 2.43
C ALA A 104 -5.80 15.75 3.24
N ALA A 105 -6.92 15.21 3.72
CA ALA A 105 -6.95 13.92 4.41
C ALA A 105 -6.39 12.78 3.54
N LEU A 106 -6.81 12.71 2.27
CA LEU A 106 -6.28 11.72 1.32
C LEU A 106 -4.80 11.95 1.02
N ALA A 107 -4.30 13.20 1.06
CA ALA A 107 -2.88 13.51 0.90
C ALA A 107 -2.06 12.98 2.07
N ASP A 108 -2.54 13.10 3.31
CA ASP A 108 -1.87 12.54 4.49
C ASP A 108 -1.76 11.01 4.40
N ILE A 109 -2.82 10.35 3.92
CA ILE A 109 -2.78 8.89 3.74
C ILE A 109 -1.77 8.51 2.65
N ARG A 110 -1.68 9.27 1.54
CA ARG A 110 -0.65 9.08 0.52
C ARG A 110 0.75 9.29 1.09
N ALA A 111 0.94 10.34 1.89
CA ALA A 111 2.22 10.63 2.53
C ALA A 111 2.65 9.48 3.47
N ARG A 112 1.70 8.91 4.23
CA ARG A 112 1.96 7.74 5.09
C ARG A 112 2.37 6.52 4.29
N ALA A 113 1.70 6.23 3.18
CA ALA A 113 2.08 5.14 2.28
C ALA A 113 3.49 5.36 1.66
N ALA A 114 3.81 6.59 1.30
CA ALA A 114 5.12 6.98 0.77
C ALA A 114 6.23 6.84 1.83
N ASP A 115 5.97 7.18 3.09
CA ASP A 115 6.91 6.99 4.20
C ASP A 115 7.25 5.51 4.39
N HIS A 116 6.23 4.64 4.45
CA HIS A 116 6.44 3.19 4.50
C HIS A 116 7.21 2.66 3.29
N LEU A 117 6.96 3.17 2.08
CA LEU A 117 7.73 2.83 0.90
C LEU A 117 9.21 3.24 1.02
N GLN A 118 9.48 4.42 1.56
CA GLN A 118 10.86 4.89 1.79
C GLN A 118 11.59 4.00 2.81
N LYS A 119 10.93 3.64 3.92
CA LYS A 119 11.47 2.69 4.91
C LYS A 119 11.77 1.33 4.28
N THR A 120 10.84 0.81 3.46
CA THR A 120 11.08 -0.41 2.68
C THR A 120 12.33 -0.28 1.83
N ARG A 121 12.47 0.80 1.06
CA ARG A 121 13.63 1.04 0.17
C ARG A 121 14.95 1.11 0.92
N ALA A 122 14.94 1.68 2.12
CA ALA A 122 16.12 1.74 2.98
C ALA A 122 16.55 0.35 3.50
N LEU A 123 15.59 -0.54 3.72
CA LEU A 123 15.82 -1.89 4.23
C LEU A 123 16.15 -2.92 3.13
N ILE A 124 15.72 -2.70 1.87
CA ILE A 124 15.94 -3.63 0.76
C ILE A 124 17.42 -4.05 0.57
N PRO A 125 18.43 -3.18 0.74
CA PRO A 125 19.83 -3.59 0.60
C PRO A 125 20.27 -4.66 1.60
N SER A 126 19.61 -4.78 2.76
CA SER A 126 19.89 -5.80 3.78
C SER A 126 19.06 -7.09 3.59
N VAL A 127 18.12 -7.10 2.65
CA VAL A 127 17.28 -8.27 2.35
C VAL A 127 18.04 -9.27 1.50
N SER A 128 17.96 -10.55 1.85
CA SER A 128 18.56 -11.63 1.08
C SER A 128 18.08 -11.60 -0.39
N PRO A 129 18.97 -11.72 -1.37
CA PRO A 129 18.59 -11.79 -2.79
C PRO A 129 17.61 -12.91 -3.11
N VAL A 130 17.60 -13.98 -2.33
CA VAL A 130 16.69 -15.13 -2.49
C VAL A 130 15.24 -14.70 -2.35
N ILE A 131 14.93 -13.84 -1.38
CA ILE A 131 13.58 -13.38 -1.08
C ILE A 131 13.22 -12.03 -1.73
N ALA A 132 14.17 -11.37 -2.42
CA ALA A 132 13.94 -10.09 -3.08
C ALA A 132 12.73 -10.08 -4.04
N PRO A 133 12.38 -11.17 -4.78
CA PRO A 133 11.20 -11.19 -5.63
C PRO A 133 9.86 -10.97 -4.89
N ALA A 134 9.78 -11.32 -3.60
CA ALA A 134 8.58 -11.08 -2.79
C ALA A 134 8.22 -9.59 -2.69
N PHE A 135 9.19 -8.69 -2.87
CA PHE A 135 9.03 -7.25 -2.77
C PHE A 135 8.71 -6.56 -4.11
N PHE A 136 8.74 -7.26 -5.24
CA PHE A 136 8.52 -6.65 -6.56
C PHE A 136 7.18 -5.92 -6.69
N PRO A 137 6.05 -6.41 -6.16
CA PRO A 137 4.79 -5.67 -6.26
C PRO A 137 4.84 -4.26 -5.65
N VAL A 138 5.69 -4.04 -4.65
CA VAL A 138 5.82 -2.75 -3.95
C VAL A 138 6.40 -1.65 -4.86
N CYS A 139 7.10 -2.00 -5.93
CA CYS A 139 7.60 -1.01 -6.90
C CYS A 139 6.47 -0.26 -7.65
N LEU A 140 5.24 -0.80 -7.61
CA LEU A 140 4.06 -0.16 -8.20
C LEU A 140 3.42 0.91 -7.30
N VAL A 141 3.77 0.98 -6.02
CA VAL A 141 3.24 1.96 -5.06
C VAL A 141 3.48 3.39 -5.54
N ASP A 142 4.73 3.75 -5.82
CA ASP A 142 5.11 5.11 -6.24
C ASP A 142 4.39 5.57 -7.53
N PRO A 143 4.31 4.77 -8.61
CA PRO A 143 3.51 5.12 -9.78
C PRO A 143 2.03 5.37 -9.49
N TYR A 144 1.43 4.61 -8.57
CA TYR A 144 0.03 4.81 -8.19
C TYR A 144 -0.18 6.06 -7.35
N LEU A 145 0.68 6.31 -6.35
CA LEU A 145 0.61 7.52 -5.53
C LEU A 145 0.74 8.77 -6.39
N LYS A 146 1.71 8.80 -7.32
CA LYS A 146 1.90 9.91 -8.27
C LYS A 146 0.70 10.13 -9.19
N ALA A 147 0.01 9.07 -9.59
CA ALA A 147 -1.20 9.20 -10.40
C ALA A 147 -2.36 9.83 -9.61
N MET A 148 -2.40 9.66 -8.29
CA MET A 148 -3.39 10.31 -7.41
C MET A 148 -3.05 11.79 -7.08
N GLU A 149 -1.89 12.28 -7.49
CA GLU A 149 -1.45 13.66 -7.33
C GLU A 149 -1.72 14.51 -8.58
N GLN A 150 -2.17 13.87 -9.67
CA GLN A 150 -2.42 14.60 -10.92
C GLN A 150 -3.64 15.52 -10.78
N PRO A 151 -3.65 16.67 -11.48
CA PRO A 151 -4.74 17.65 -11.39
C PRO A 151 -6.11 17.11 -11.81
N ASP A 152 -6.14 16.10 -12.67
CA ASP A 152 -7.34 15.43 -13.17
C ASP A 152 -7.86 14.31 -12.25
N TYR A 153 -7.18 14.05 -11.13
CA TYR A 153 -7.63 13.09 -10.14
C TYR A 153 -8.86 13.59 -9.37
N VAL A 154 -9.96 12.84 -9.46
CA VAL A 154 -11.21 13.09 -8.73
C VAL A 154 -11.46 11.94 -7.74
N PRO A 155 -11.38 12.18 -6.41
CA PRO A 155 -11.37 11.12 -5.38
C PRO A 155 -12.53 10.12 -5.44
N PHE A 156 -13.74 10.58 -5.79
CA PHE A 156 -14.94 9.72 -5.83
C PHE A 156 -15.23 9.10 -7.20
N GLN A 157 -14.50 9.46 -8.25
CA GLN A 157 -14.79 9.05 -9.62
C GLN A 157 -13.62 8.29 -10.24
N THR A 158 -12.38 8.73 -9.95
CA THR A 158 -11.19 8.22 -10.62
C THR A 158 -10.68 6.95 -9.95
N VAL A 159 -10.93 5.80 -10.57
CA VAL A 159 -10.24 4.56 -10.20
C VAL A 159 -8.84 4.60 -10.84
N VAL A 160 -7.85 4.95 -10.01
CA VAL A 160 -6.48 5.11 -10.49
C VAL A 160 -5.93 3.78 -10.97
N ASP A 161 -5.55 3.72 -12.23
CA ASP A 161 -4.76 2.63 -12.81
C ASP A 161 -3.61 3.17 -13.67
N ILE A 162 -2.58 2.36 -13.83
CA ILE A 162 -1.45 2.63 -14.70
C ILE A 162 -1.45 1.62 -15.85
N SER A 163 -1.02 2.03 -17.04
CA SER A 163 -1.07 1.17 -18.21
C SER A 163 -0.33 -0.15 -17.99
N ARG A 164 -0.80 -1.22 -18.60
CA ARG A 164 -0.21 -2.56 -18.48
C ARG A 164 1.28 -2.57 -18.86
N LEU A 165 1.65 -1.84 -19.90
CA LEU A 165 3.05 -1.71 -20.35
C LEU A 165 3.90 -1.03 -19.28
N ARG A 166 3.39 0.03 -18.64
CA ARG A 166 4.10 0.71 -17.54
C ARG A 166 4.28 -0.21 -16.34
N LYS A 167 3.25 -1.00 -15.96
CA LYS A 167 3.36 -2.02 -14.89
C LYS A 167 4.48 -3.02 -15.21
N LEU A 168 4.45 -3.60 -16.42
CA LEU A 168 5.46 -4.57 -16.86
C LEU A 168 6.86 -3.97 -16.87
N PHE A 169 7.01 -2.75 -17.37
CA PHE A 169 8.31 -2.05 -17.41
C PHE A 169 8.87 -1.80 -16.01
N VAL A 170 8.03 -1.33 -15.07
CA VAL A 170 8.45 -1.06 -13.68
C VAL A 170 8.85 -2.37 -12.98
N LEU A 171 8.07 -3.44 -13.14
CA LEU A 171 8.39 -4.75 -12.58
C LEU A 171 9.67 -5.32 -13.18
N TRP A 172 9.85 -5.24 -14.50
CA TRP A 172 11.06 -5.70 -15.18
C TRP A 172 12.31 -4.94 -14.73
N LEU A 173 12.19 -3.61 -14.57
CA LEU A 173 13.31 -2.79 -14.09
C LEU A 173 13.70 -3.17 -12.65
N SER A 174 12.72 -3.44 -11.79
CA SER A 174 12.95 -3.90 -10.42
C SER A 174 13.63 -5.26 -10.37
N ALA A 175 13.16 -6.20 -11.21
CA ALA A 175 13.77 -7.52 -11.33
C ALA A 175 15.22 -7.43 -11.83
N ARG A 176 15.51 -6.60 -12.83
CA ARG A 176 16.90 -6.39 -13.32
C ARG A 176 17.83 -5.82 -12.26
N ARG A 177 17.34 -4.88 -11.44
CA ARG A 177 18.13 -4.31 -10.33
C ARG A 177 18.43 -5.36 -9.28
N ALA A 178 17.47 -6.19 -8.89
CA ALA A 178 17.69 -7.30 -7.97
C ALA A 178 18.69 -8.33 -8.51
N CYS A 179 18.60 -8.72 -9.77
CA CYS A 179 19.57 -9.61 -10.42
C CYS A 179 20.98 -9.00 -10.53
N GLY A 180 21.09 -7.68 -10.73
CA GLY A 180 22.38 -6.97 -10.75
C GLY A 180 23.06 -6.93 -9.39
N LEU A 181 22.29 -6.82 -8.31
CA LEU A 181 22.79 -6.92 -6.94
C LEU A 181 23.30 -8.32 -6.62
N SER A 182 22.58 -9.37 -7.02
CA SER A 182 22.99 -10.75 -6.77
C SER A 182 24.31 -11.11 -7.48
N ARG A 183 24.56 -10.58 -8.68
CA ARG A 183 25.83 -10.80 -9.40
C ARG A 183 27.02 -10.10 -8.76
N ARG A 184 26.82 -8.95 -8.10
CA ARG A 184 27.89 -8.22 -7.39
C ARG A 184 28.26 -8.84 -6.05
N MET A 185 27.38 -9.62 -5.45
CA MET A 185 27.64 -10.34 -4.20
C MET A 185 28.26 -11.73 -4.42
N ALA A 186 28.20 -12.25 -5.65
CA ALA A 186 28.77 -13.55 -6.04
C ALA A 186 30.15 -13.43 -6.73
N ALA A 187 30.65 -12.21 -6.93
CA ALA A 187 31.96 -11.88 -7.47
C ALA A 187 32.88 -11.30 -6.38
#